data_5e9d169b7eb0fb383b7f01ebe78f90ce
#
_entry.id   5e9d169b7eb0fb383b7f01ebe78f90ce
#
_cell.length_a   1.000
_cell.length_b   1.000
_cell.length_c   1.000
_cell.angle_alpha   90.00
_cell.angle_beta   90.00
_cell.angle_gamma   90.00
#
_symmetry.space_group_name_H-M   'P 1'
#
loop_
_entity.id
_entity.type
_entity.pdbx_description
1 polymer ?
#
loop_
_entity_poly.entity_id
_entity_poly.type
_entity_poly.pdbx_seq_one_letter_code
_entity_poly.pdbx_strand_id
1 'polypeptide(L)'
;KAVPTIVGTVNFQVDIQQVTTSSQLGQASIIGPSLIDLKSGGYRLYLQARAGKNDKNNAEGVNILSLISSDGIEWNIEPGIRIKHGTQFDVDSEAGEPGVYLGMDEKYYMAYTGRFMGVNKRGLKQTMHRIVFAVSDDGLTWSKLNKHYSDPENINDFASSADVHLINRQYVIYYTGQRNIIRATSHDGLQWTRKKIAVSIGHDSTMVKYEDTYYMFVIMPKTLLYPRNATTENDILFLLVSDNGIDWSENYYQVIIKDSDGNEVKAQDIQDPGAIVLSDGSLRVFLNNHGGKIIYSIKPTEKLPK
;
A
#
# COMPACT_ATOMS: atom_id res chain seq x y z
N LYS A 1 -2.31 -23.11 -11.70
CA LYS A 1 -2.81 -21.74 -11.74
C LYS A 1 -2.54 -21.17 -13.12
N ALA A 2 -3.52 -20.52 -13.74
CA ALA A 2 -3.31 -19.85 -15.01
C ALA A 2 -2.28 -18.73 -14.83
N VAL A 3 -1.35 -18.59 -15.76
CA VAL A 3 -0.44 -17.45 -15.81
C VAL A 3 -1.29 -16.24 -16.21
N PRO A 4 -1.12 -15.06 -15.57
CA PRO A 4 -1.82 -13.84 -15.96
C PRO A 4 -1.64 -13.52 -17.43
N THR A 5 -2.69 -13.06 -18.10
CA THR A 5 -2.61 -12.64 -19.49
C THR A 5 -2.12 -11.21 -19.56
N ILE A 6 -0.89 -10.99 -20.01
CA ILE A 6 -0.36 -9.66 -20.28
C ILE A 6 -0.89 -9.20 -21.63
N VAL A 7 -1.72 -8.16 -21.64
CA VAL A 7 -2.42 -7.67 -22.86
C VAL A 7 -1.77 -6.44 -23.48
N GLY A 8 -0.85 -5.79 -22.77
CA GLY A 8 -0.16 -4.61 -23.25
C GLY A 8 0.73 -3.96 -22.22
N THR A 9 1.20 -2.77 -22.55
CA THR A 9 2.00 -1.90 -21.67
C THR A 9 1.33 -0.55 -21.54
N VAL A 10 1.59 0.13 -20.41
CA VAL A 10 1.23 1.54 -20.17
C VAL A 10 2.47 2.28 -19.73
N ASN A 11 2.62 3.51 -20.21
CA ASN A 11 3.82 4.30 -19.97
C ASN A 11 3.58 5.35 -18.88
N PHE A 12 4.50 5.37 -17.93
CA PHE A 12 4.59 6.34 -16.84
C PHE A 12 5.96 7.00 -16.84
N GLN A 13 6.05 8.17 -16.24
CA GLN A 13 7.32 8.83 -15.99
C GLN A 13 7.43 9.23 -14.51
N VAL A 14 8.64 9.25 -14.00
CA VAL A 14 8.95 9.86 -12.71
C VAL A 14 8.71 11.37 -12.83
N ASP A 15 7.83 11.92 -11.99
CA ASP A 15 7.59 13.38 -11.94
C ASP A 15 8.16 14.02 -10.68
N ILE A 16 8.17 13.31 -9.54
CA ILE A 16 8.88 13.74 -8.33
C ILE A 16 9.93 12.68 -8.00
N GLN A 17 11.18 12.98 -8.27
CA GLN A 17 12.30 12.04 -8.05
C GLN A 17 12.50 11.70 -6.57
N GLN A 18 12.19 12.65 -5.69
CA GLN A 18 12.35 12.49 -4.24
C GLN A 18 11.26 13.26 -3.50
N VAL A 19 10.25 12.54 -3.02
CA VAL A 19 9.24 13.05 -2.10
C VAL A 19 9.86 13.18 -0.70
N THR A 20 10.55 12.14 -0.25
CA THR A 20 11.33 12.12 0.99
C THR A 20 12.34 10.97 0.97
N THR A 21 13.29 11.00 1.90
CA THR A 21 14.26 9.92 2.11
C THR A 21 14.21 9.39 3.53
N SER A 22 14.66 8.16 3.71
CA SER A 22 14.78 7.56 5.04
C SER A 22 15.72 8.37 5.96
N SER A 23 16.78 8.97 5.40
CA SER A 23 17.72 9.81 6.15
C SER A 23 17.10 11.13 6.61
N GLN A 24 16.27 11.78 5.79
CA GLN A 24 15.55 13.00 6.19
C GLN A 24 14.60 12.74 7.38
N LEU A 25 14.03 11.54 7.44
CA LEU A 25 13.16 11.09 8.53
C LEU A 25 13.95 10.48 9.72
N GLY A 26 15.27 10.38 9.64
CA GLY A 26 16.09 9.74 10.66
C GLY A 26 15.85 8.22 10.77
N GLN A 27 15.43 7.57 9.69
CA GLN A 27 15.05 6.16 9.68
C GLN A 27 16.00 5.30 8.85
N ALA A 28 16.07 4.00 9.15
CA ALA A 28 16.84 3.04 8.36
C ALA A 28 16.17 2.73 7.02
N SER A 29 14.84 2.64 7.01
CA SER A 29 14.05 2.45 5.80
C SER A 29 12.64 3.02 5.94
N ILE A 30 12.05 3.38 4.80
CA ILE A 30 10.67 3.87 4.66
C ILE A 30 10.01 3.17 3.48
N ILE A 31 8.79 2.64 3.65
CA ILE A 31 8.06 1.92 2.61
C ILE A 31 6.54 2.14 2.73
N GLY A 32 5.80 1.71 1.72
CA GLY A 32 4.34 1.60 1.75
C GLY A 32 3.65 2.97 1.89
N PRO A 33 3.84 3.90 0.94
CA PRO A 33 3.14 5.18 0.97
C PRO A 33 1.62 4.98 0.80
N SER A 34 0.83 5.59 1.68
CA SER A 34 -0.62 5.67 1.57
C SER A 34 -1.06 7.13 1.71
N LEU A 35 -1.93 7.57 0.82
CA LEU A 35 -2.28 8.98 0.68
C LEU A 35 -3.76 9.22 0.89
N ILE A 36 -4.10 10.41 1.39
CA ILE A 36 -5.49 10.84 1.53
C ILE A 36 -5.62 12.35 1.35
N ASP A 37 -6.75 12.77 0.76
CA ASP A 37 -7.20 14.15 0.78
C ASP A 37 -7.61 14.54 2.19
N LEU A 38 -7.18 15.71 2.63
CA LEU A 38 -7.58 16.25 3.92
C LEU A 38 -8.85 17.10 3.77
N LYS A 39 -9.78 16.94 4.69
CA LYS A 39 -11.00 17.78 4.77
C LYS A 39 -10.67 19.27 4.91
N SER A 40 -9.53 19.60 5.49
CA SER A 40 -8.99 20.95 5.60
C SER A 40 -8.34 21.48 4.32
N GLY A 41 -8.26 20.67 3.28
CA GLY A 41 -7.51 20.91 2.05
C GLY A 41 -6.09 20.39 2.10
N GLY A 42 -5.54 20.06 0.92
CA GLY A 42 -4.25 19.42 0.78
C GLY A 42 -4.27 17.92 1.05
N TYR A 43 -3.09 17.35 1.24
CA TYR A 43 -2.89 15.89 1.25
C TYR A 43 -2.00 15.47 2.42
N ARG A 44 -2.24 14.27 2.93
CA ARG A 44 -1.30 13.62 3.85
C ARG A 44 -0.87 12.29 3.29
N LEU A 45 0.44 12.04 3.35
CA LEU A 45 1.07 10.78 3.01
C LEU A 45 1.50 10.11 4.32
N TYR A 46 1.09 8.88 4.52
CA TYR A 46 1.56 8.03 5.60
C TYR A 46 2.50 6.98 5.03
N LEU A 47 3.47 6.56 5.84
CA LEU A 47 4.43 5.53 5.43
C LEU A 47 4.90 4.73 6.64
N GLN A 48 5.28 3.49 6.38
CA GLN A 48 6.01 2.69 7.34
C GLN A 48 7.44 3.21 7.46
N ALA A 49 7.93 3.36 8.68
CA ALA A 49 9.30 3.74 8.98
C ALA A 49 9.92 2.75 9.95
N ARG A 50 11.10 2.24 9.62
CA ARG A 50 11.89 1.36 10.49
C ARG A 50 13.08 2.12 11.06
N ALA A 51 13.17 2.18 12.38
CA ALA A 51 14.30 2.78 13.08
C ALA A 51 15.62 2.01 12.83
N GLY A 52 16.75 2.73 12.82
CA GLY A 52 18.06 2.11 12.75
C GLY A 52 18.43 1.39 14.05
N LYS A 53 19.23 0.34 13.98
CA LYS A 53 19.66 -0.46 15.15
C LYS A 53 20.40 0.34 16.23
N ASN A 54 20.86 1.57 15.93
CA ASN A 54 21.66 2.41 16.83
C ASN A 54 20.92 3.68 17.26
N ASP A 55 19.63 3.81 16.99
CA ASP A 55 18.87 4.99 17.39
C ASP A 55 18.45 4.88 18.85
N LYS A 56 19.29 5.43 19.74
CA LYS A 56 19.05 5.43 21.20
C LYS A 56 17.83 6.28 21.62
N ASN A 57 17.32 7.12 20.74
CA ASN A 57 16.22 8.06 21.04
C ASN A 57 14.88 7.65 20.44
N ASN A 58 14.87 6.72 19.46
CA ASN A 58 13.65 6.17 18.90
C ASN A 58 13.46 4.74 19.39
N ALA A 59 12.28 4.47 19.90
CA ALA A 59 11.86 3.13 20.24
C ALA A 59 12.20 2.19 19.06
N GLU A 60 13.09 1.24 19.30
CA GLU A 60 13.40 0.17 18.37
C GLU A 60 12.10 -0.38 17.84
N GLY A 61 11.86 -0.33 16.51
CA GLY A 61 10.64 -0.88 15.96
C GLY A 61 10.27 -0.30 14.60
N VAL A 62 9.11 -0.70 14.15
CA VAL A 62 8.46 -0.23 12.94
C VAL A 62 7.26 0.59 13.33
N ASN A 63 7.20 1.83 12.88
CA ASN A 63 6.17 2.79 13.18
C ASN A 63 5.59 3.39 11.90
N ILE A 64 4.47 4.12 12.02
CA ILE A 64 3.91 4.89 10.91
C ILE A 64 4.16 6.37 11.17
N LEU A 65 4.77 7.02 10.19
CA LEU A 65 5.03 8.46 10.13
C LEU A 65 4.17 9.12 9.05
N SER A 66 4.22 10.45 8.97
CA SER A 66 3.51 11.18 7.91
C SER A 66 4.25 12.41 7.40
N LEU A 67 3.85 12.79 6.18
CA LEU A 67 4.19 14.05 5.53
C LEU A 67 2.89 14.74 5.13
N ILE A 68 2.94 16.07 5.02
CA ILE A 68 1.84 16.90 4.59
C ILE A 68 2.22 17.71 3.34
N SER A 69 1.24 17.94 2.47
CA SER A 69 1.38 18.73 1.26
C SER A 69 0.13 19.55 1.00
N SER A 70 0.26 20.76 0.50
CA SER A 70 -0.87 21.56 0.04
C SER A 70 -1.30 21.26 -1.40
N ASP A 71 -0.40 20.71 -2.22
CA ASP A 71 -0.57 20.52 -3.66
C ASP A 71 -0.31 19.09 -4.14
N GLY A 72 0.17 18.19 -3.26
CA GLY A 72 0.54 16.82 -3.60
C GLY A 72 1.89 16.70 -4.32
N ILE A 73 2.65 17.79 -4.43
CA ILE A 73 3.94 17.89 -5.13
C ILE A 73 5.06 18.15 -4.13
N GLU A 74 4.93 19.22 -3.34
CA GLU A 74 5.89 19.58 -2.31
C GLU A 74 5.43 19.03 -0.95
N TRP A 75 6.29 18.26 -0.31
CA TRP A 75 5.98 17.51 0.90
C TRP A 75 6.84 17.95 2.08
N ASN A 76 6.19 18.19 3.20
CA ASN A 76 6.85 18.55 4.46
C ASN A 76 6.67 17.43 5.48
N ILE A 77 7.75 17.11 6.20
CA ILE A 77 7.73 16.12 7.27
C ILE A 77 6.90 16.65 8.44
N GLU A 78 5.96 15.85 8.92
CA GLU A 78 5.21 16.13 10.15
C GLU A 78 5.91 15.49 11.36
N PRO A 79 6.26 16.25 12.40
CA PRO A 79 6.90 15.71 13.59
C PRO A 79 6.04 14.67 14.32
N GLY A 80 6.69 13.67 14.90
CA GLY A 80 6.07 12.65 15.74
C GLY A 80 5.61 11.41 14.98
N ILE A 81 5.14 10.42 15.72
CA ILE A 81 4.70 9.11 15.25
C ILE A 81 3.18 9.10 15.18
N ARG A 82 2.63 8.63 14.05
CA ARG A 82 1.16 8.49 13.86
C ARG A 82 0.66 7.24 14.57
N ILE A 83 1.26 6.09 14.25
CA ILE A 83 1.02 4.82 14.94
C ILE A 83 2.35 4.30 15.47
N LYS A 84 2.47 4.24 16.78
CA LYS A 84 3.61 3.60 17.44
C LYS A 84 3.38 2.09 17.49
N HIS A 85 4.41 1.31 17.22
CA HIS A 85 4.37 -0.15 17.42
C HIS A 85 3.93 -0.52 18.84
N GLY A 86 3.34 -1.68 19.00
CA GLY A 86 3.01 -2.24 20.31
C GLY A 86 4.21 -2.86 21.02
N THR A 87 3.94 -3.54 22.12
CA THR A 87 4.94 -4.37 22.81
C THR A 87 5.17 -5.67 22.03
N GLN A 88 6.17 -6.45 22.43
CA GLN A 88 6.46 -7.76 21.81
C GLN A 88 5.30 -8.78 21.91
N PHE A 89 4.30 -8.51 22.75
CA PHE A 89 3.14 -9.38 22.94
C PHE A 89 1.89 -8.90 22.18
N ASP A 90 1.95 -7.72 21.59
CA ASP A 90 0.84 -7.14 20.86
C ASP A 90 0.82 -7.62 19.39
N VAL A 91 -0.36 -7.65 18.78
CA VAL A 91 -0.53 -8.03 17.36
C VAL A 91 0.16 -7.07 16.40
N ASP A 92 0.57 -5.91 16.88
CA ASP A 92 1.30 -4.88 16.15
C ASP A 92 2.64 -4.54 16.83
N SER A 93 3.36 -5.55 17.29
CA SER A 93 4.74 -5.37 17.78
C SER A 93 5.66 -4.74 16.73
N GLU A 94 5.28 -4.80 15.46
CA GLU A 94 5.67 -3.88 14.39
C GLU A 94 4.39 -3.33 13.75
N ALA A 95 4.30 -2.01 13.54
CA ALA A 95 3.19 -1.34 12.89
C ALA A 95 3.62 -0.75 11.55
N GLY A 96 3.11 -1.26 10.43
CA GLY A 96 3.57 -0.86 9.10
C GLY A 96 2.51 -0.94 8.01
N GLU A 97 2.90 -0.67 6.78
CA GLU A 97 2.08 -0.75 5.57
C GLU A 97 0.68 -0.12 5.77
N PRO A 98 0.60 1.20 6.00
CA PRO A 98 -0.66 1.87 6.26
C PRO A 98 -1.57 1.88 5.03
N GLY A 99 -2.88 1.70 5.22
CA GLY A 99 -3.94 1.97 4.26
C GLY A 99 -4.93 2.94 4.88
N VAL A 100 -4.87 4.22 4.51
CA VAL A 100 -5.71 5.27 5.09
C VAL A 100 -6.97 5.48 4.26
N TYR A 101 -8.10 5.71 4.92
CA TYR A 101 -9.37 6.00 4.25
C TYR A 101 -10.28 6.89 5.09
N LEU A 102 -11.23 7.56 4.43
CA LEU A 102 -12.27 8.34 5.08
C LEU A 102 -13.50 7.45 5.33
N GLY A 103 -13.96 7.42 6.57
CA GLY A 103 -15.18 6.70 6.95
C GLY A 103 -16.46 7.44 6.55
N MET A 104 -17.59 6.72 6.55
CA MET A 104 -18.93 7.32 6.32
C MET A 104 -19.34 8.31 7.43
N ASP A 105 -18.70 8.24 8.58
CA ASP A 105 -18.84 9.16 9.71
C ASP A 105 -17.89 10.36 9.64
N GLU A 106 -17.22 10.53 8.49
CA GLU A 106 -16.24 11.59 8.22
C GLU A 106 -14.99 11.57 9.10
N LYS A 107 -14.72 10.46 9.79
CA LYS A 107 -13.45 10.24 10.49
C LYS A 107 -12.44 9.58 9.57
N TYR A 108 -11.17 9.81 9.87
CA TYR A 108 -10.09 9.10 9.22
C TYR A 108 -9.89 7.74 9.89
N TYR A 109 -9.75 6.72 9.07
CA TYR A 109 -9.43 5.38 9.52
C TYR A 109 -8.12 4.93 8.87
N MET A 110 -7.40 4.09 9.57
CA MET A 110 -6.20 3.44 9.04
C MET A 110 -6.30 1.94 9.29
N ALA A 111 -6.17 1.17 8.20
CA ALA A 111 -5.96 -0.26 8.22
C ALA A 111 -4.46 -0.50 7.98
N TYR A 112 -3.72 -0.93 8.99
CA TYR A 112 -2.27 -1.11 8.88
C TYR A 112 -1.86 -2.54 9.20
N THR A 113 -0.71 -2.96 8.71
CA THR A 113 -0.18 -4.30 8.99
C THR A 113 0.50 -4.33 10.34
N GLY A 114 -0.07 -5.11 11.25
CA GLY A 114 0.59 -5.54 12.48
C GLY A 114 1.39 -6.82 12.25
N ARG A 115 2.67 -6.82 12.65
CA ARG A 115 3.53 -8.02 12.62
C ARG A 115 3.96 -8.39 14.02
N PHE A 116 3.89 -9.68 14.34
CA PHE A 116 4.26 -10.21 15.64
C PHE A 116 4.65 -11.68 15.55
N MET A 117 5.38 -12.16 16.55
CA MET A 117 5.68 -13.60 16.68
C MET A 117 4.47 -14.33 17.24
N GLY A 118 3.90 -15.25 16.48
CA GLY A 118 2.72 -16.03 16.85
C GLY A 118 2.81 -17.47 16.39
N VAL A 119 1.70 -18.20 16.55
CA VAL A 119 1.57 -19.60 16.14
C VAL A 119 0.47 -19.70 15.08
N ASN A 120 0.78 -20.29 13.93
CA ASN A 120 -0.18 -20.49 12.84
C ASN A 120 -1.14 -21.66 13.12
N LYS A 121 -2.10 -21.91 12.23
CA LYS A 121 -3.08 -23.01 12.34
C LYS A 121 -2.47 -24.41 12.34
N ARG A 122 -1.19 -24.56 11.97
CA ARG A 122 -0.43 -25.83 12.05
C ARG A 122 0.38 -25.99 13.33
N GLY A 123 0.29 -25.04 14.27
CA GLY A 123 1.08 -25.04 15.49
C GLY A 123 2.54 -24.57 15.32
N LEU A 124 2.91 -23.98 14.17
CA LEU A 124 4.25 -23.51 13.89
C LEU A 124 4.43 -22.07 14.33
N LYS A 125 5.48 -21.80 15.10
CA LYS A 125 5.88 -20.45 15.50
C LYS A 125 6.51 -19.72 14.33
N GLN A 126 5.96 -18.54 14.00
CA GLN A 126 6.43 -17.72 12.89
C GLN A 126 6.01 -16.26 13.05
N THR A 127 6.50 -15.39 12.18
CA THR A 127 5.97 -14.03 12.05
C THR A 127 4.56 -14.10 11.46
N MET A 128 3.61 -13.56 12.22
CA MET A 128 2.20 -13.43 11.83
C MET A 128 1.93 -12.01 11.33
N HIS A 129 1.03 -11.88 10.37
CA HIS A 129 0.57 -10.59 9.83
C HIS A 129 -0.94 -10.46 10.04
N ARG A 130 -1.37 -9.32 10.54
CA ARG A 130 -2.79 -8.96 10.75
C ARG A 130 -3.04 -7.55 10.25
N ILE A 131 -4.21 -7.29 9.76
CA ILE A 131 -4.67 -5.93 9.52
C ILE A 131 -5.24 -5.41 10.82
N VAL A 132 -4.66 -4.33 11.34
CA VAL A 132 -5.04 -3.68 12.59
C VAL A 132 -5.66 -2.32 12.26
N PHE A 133 -6.58 -1.83 13.09
CA PHE A 133 -7.33 -0.62 12.80
C PHE A 133 -7.08 0.47 13.82
N ALA A 134 -7.03 1.71 13.34
CA ALA A 134 -6.99 2.93 14.14
C ALA A 134 -7.94 3.98 13.56
N VAL A 135 -8.35 4.94 14.38
CA VAL A 135 -9.24 6.03 14.02
C VAL A 135 -8.67 7.38 14.45
N SER A 136 -9.00 8.43 13.70
CA SER A 136 -8.57 9.80 13.95
C SER A 136 -9.63 10.79 13.49
N ASP A 137 -9.80 11.89 14.21
CA ASP A 137 -10.67 13.01 13.79
C ASP A 137 -9.93 14.00 12.86
N ASP A 138 -8.60 14.08 12.98
CA ASP A 138 -7.74 15.07 12.27
C ASP A 138 -6.71 14.43 11.32
N GLY A 139 -6.62 13.08 11.31
CA GLY A 139 -5.62 12.34 10.56
C GLY A 139 -4.20 12.46 11.12
N LEU A 140 -4.00 13.21 12.21
CA LEU A 140 -2.70 13.44 12.85
C LEU A 140 -2.56 12.69 14.17
N THR A 141 -3.61 12.70 14.98
CA THR A 141 -3.68 12.02 16.26
C THR A 141 -4.54 10.77 16.14
N TRP A 142 -3.96 9.62 16.42
CA TRP A 142 -4.58 8.32 16.15
C TRP A 142 -4.84 7.52 17.43
N SER A 143 -6.00 6.88 17.48
CA SER A 143 -6.39 5.94 18.54
C SER A 143 -6.52 4.54 17.96
N LYS A 144 -5.77 3.58 18.49
CA LYS A 144 -5.89 2.16 18.13
C LYS A 144 -7.23 1.60 18.60
N LEU A 145 -7.91 0.85 17.75
CA LEU A 145 -9.25 0.32 18.03
C LEU A 145 -9.25 -1.04 18.73
N ASN A 146 -8.09 -1.64 18.99
CA ASN A 146 -7.95 -3.00 19.54
C ASN A 146 -8.74 -4.05 18.73
N LYS A 147 -8.83 -3.82 17.44
CA LYS A 147 -9.49 -4.70 16.46
C LYS A 147 -8.49 -5.07 15.38
N HIS A 148 -8.57 -6.31 14.94
CA HIS A 148 -7.75 -6.79 13.83
C HIS A 148 -8.53 -7.76 12.95
N TYR A 149 -8.04 -7.92 11.72
CA TYR A 149 -8.56 -8.87 10.75
C TYR A 149 -7.43 -9.78 10.26
N SER A 150 -7.73 -11.05 10.10
CA SER A 150 -6.88 -12.03 9.45
C SER A 150 -7.67 -12.79 8.39
N ASP A 151 -7.01 -13.32 7.36
CA ASP A 151 -7.69 -14.12 6.35
C ASP A 151 -8.10 -15.49 6.93
N PRO A 152 -9.41 -15.77 7.09
CA PRO A 152 -9.87 -17.04 7.69
C PRO A 152 -9.55 -18.27 6.85
N GLU A 153 -9.33 -18.11 5.53
CA GLU A 153 -8.99 -19.21 4.63
C GLU A 153 -7.48 -19.42 4.48
N ASN A 154 -6.66 -18.48 4.97
CA ASN A 154 -5.21 -18.63 4.93
C ASN A 154 -4.72 -19.51 6.08
N ILE A 155 -3.85 -20.49 5.78
CA ILE A 155 -3.28 -21.42 6.77
C ILE A 155 -2.44 -20.71 7.84
N ASN A 156 -1.84 -19.58 7.47
CA ASN A 156 -1.03 -18.74 8.35
C ASN A 156 -1.84 -17.57 8.92
N ASP A 157 -3.16 -17.52 8.66
CA ASP A 157 -4.00 -16.35 8.97
C ASP A 157 -3.43 -15.04 8.41
N PHE A 158 -2.73 -15.09 7.31
CA PHE A 158 -1.97 -13.97 6.77
C PHE A 158 -2.89 -12.95 6.08
N ALA A 159 -2.81 -11.70 6.50
CA ALA A 159 -3.39 -10.55 5.82
C ALA A 159 -2.49 -9.33 6.04
N SER A 160 -2.06 -8.64 4.98
CA SER A 160 -1.19 -7.46 5.03
C SER A 160 -1.48 -6.46 3.90
N SER A 161 -0.83 -5.30 3.95
CA SER A 161 -0.85 -4.27 2.89
C SER A 161 -2.28 -3.98 2.43
N ALA A 162 -3.09 -3.48 3.37
CA ALA A 162 -4.51 -3.24 3.15
C ALA A 162 -4.76 -1.93 2.43
N ASP A 163 -5.62 -1.94 1.43
CA ASP A 163 -6.14 -0.77 0.74
C ASP A 163 -7.67 -0.76 0.84
N VAL A 164 -8.25 0.29 1.44
CA VAL A 164 -9.67 0.35 1.79
C VAL A 164 -10.37 1.46 1.04
N HIS A 165 -11.50 1.14 0.44
CA HIS A 165 -12.32 2.06 -0.34
C HIS A 165 -13.80 1.98 0.07
N LEU A 166 -14.51 3.08 -0.11
CA LEU A 166 -15.96 3.14 0.02
C LEU A 166 -16.59 3.10 -1.38
N ILE A 167 -17.20 1.96 -1.73
CA ILE A 167 -17.85 1.75 -3.02
C ILE A 167 -19.33 1.46 -2.78
N ASN A 168 -20.22 2.27 -3.35
CA ASN A 168 -21.67 2.13 -3.19
C ASN A 168 -22.12 1.98 -1.72
N ARG A 169 -21.56 2.81 -0.84
CA ARG A 169 -21.82 2.81 0.62
C ARG A 169 -21.44 1.50 1.33
N GLN A 170 -20.55 0.71 0.76
CA GLN A 170 -19.96 -0.46 1.37
C GLN A 170 -18.45 -0.29 1.43
N TYR A 171 -17.85 -0.61 2.55
CA TYR A 171 -16.40 -0.69 2.64
C TYR A 171 -15.90 -1.94 1.93
N VAL A 172 -14.93 -1.74 1.07
CA VAL A 172 -14.23 -2.79 0.31
C VAL A 172 -12.75 -2.69 0.67
N ILE A 173 -12.19 -3.77 1.12
CA ILE A 173 -10.75 -3.88 1.40
C ILE A 173 -10.11 -4.83 0.40
N TYR A 174 -9.01 -4.41 -0.18
CA TYR A 174 -8.07 -5.25 -0.90
C TYR A 174 -6.85 -5.44 -0.02
N TYR A 175 -6.40 -6.66 0.14
CA TYR A 175 -5.24 -6.96 0.96
C TYR A 175 -4.40 -8.08 0.35
N THR A 176 -3.13 -8.05 0.65
CA THR A 176 -2.20 -9.11 0.26
C THR A 176 -2.51 -10.36 1.09
N GLY A 177 -2.88 -11.41 0.38
CA GLY A 177 -2.81 -12.77 0.88
C GLY A 177 -1.48 -13.40 0.65
N GLN A 178 -0.87 -14.34 0.81
CA GLN A 178 0.55 -14.73 0.58
C GLN A 178 1.10 -14.41 -0.81
N ARG A 179 0.30 -14.56 -1.88
CA ARG A 179 0.73 -14.35 -3.28
C ARG A 179 -0.43 -13.91 -4.18
N ASN A 180 -1.45 -13.35 -3.62
CA ASN A 180 -2.64 -12.90 -4.33
C ASN A 180 -3.27 -11.71 -3.59
N ILE A 181 -4.08 -10.95 -4.30
CA ILE A 181 -4.89 -9.90 -3.69
C ILE A 181 -6.28 -10.45 -3.41
N ILE A 182 -6.70 -10.31 -2.18
CA ILE A 182 -7.99 -10.80 -1.70
C ILE A 182 -8.91 -9.60 -1.44
N ARG A 183 -10.18 -9.78 -1.76
CA ARG A 183 -11.22 -8.82 -1.43
C ARG A 183 -12.02 -9.30 -0.22
N ALA A 184 -12.27 -8.39 0.71
CA ALA A 184 -13.29 -8.52 1.73
C ALA A 184 -14.18 -7.28 1.75
N THR A 185 -15.36 -7.38 2.38
CA THR A 185 -16.30 -6.27 2.51
C THR A 185 -16.76 -6.10 3.95
N SER A 186 -17.16 -4.88 4.29
CA SER A 186 -17.70 -4.53 5.60
C SER A 186 -18.80 -3.47 5.48
N HIS A 187 -19.73 -3.46 6.42
CA HIS A 187 -20.72 -2.39 6.57
C HIS A 187 -20.27 -1.30 7.52
N ASP A 188 -19.43 -1.64 8.49
CA ASP A 188 -18.97 -0.75 9.56
C ASP A 188 -17.47 -0.38 9.46
N GLY A 189 -16.75 -0.95 8.48
CA GLY A 189 -15.30 -0.75 8.30
C GLY A 189 -14.43 -1.51 9.31
N LEU A 190 -15.01 -2.30 10.22
CA LEU A 190 -14.31 -2.98 11.30
C LEU A 190 -14.53 -4.49 11.33
N GLN A 191 -15.71 -4.95 10.93
CA GLN A 191 -16.03 -6.37 10.79
C GLN A 191 -16.05 -6.75 9.31
N TRP A 192 -15.12 -7.61 8.90
CA TRP A 192 -14.86 -7.91 7.51
C TRP A 192 -15.29 -9.33 7.16
N THR A 193 -15.94 -9.45 6.02
CA THR A 193 -16.31 -10.74 5.42
C THR A 193 -15.49 -10.95 4.16
N ARG A 194 -14.64 -11.98 4.17
CA ARG A 194 -13.88 -12.41 2.99
C ARG A 194 -14.84 -12.75 1.84
N LYS A 195 -14.53 -12.30 0.63
CA LYS A 195 -15.36 -12.57 -0.56
C LYS A 195 -14.67 -13.50 -1.54
N LYS A 196 -13.60 -13.04 -2.19
CA LYS A 196 -12.90 -13.83 -3.22
C LYS A 196 -11.46 -13.34 -3.39
N ILE A 197 -10.68 -14.12 -4.10
CA ILE A 197 -9.43 -13.66 -4.68
C ILE A 197 -9.79 -12.65 -5.79
N ALA A 198 -9.34 -11.42 -5.67
CA ALA A 198 -9.54 -10.36 -6.64
C ALA A 198 -8.50 -10.42 -7.76
N VAL A 199 -7.24 -10.70 -7.39
CA VAL A 199 -6.11 -10.85 -8.32
C VAL A 199 -5.39 -12.16 -7.97
N SER A 200 -5.24 -13.04 -8.94
CA SER A 200 -4.77 -14.40 -8.71
C SER A 200 -3.28 -14.50 -8.36
N ILE A 201 -2.48 -13.52 -8.78
CA ILE A 201 -1.04 -13.40 -8.48
C ILE A 201 -0.74 -11.94 -8.20
N GLY A 202 -0.04 -11.66 -7.10
CA GLY A 202 0.43 -10.33 -6.74
C GLY A 202 0.46 -10.08 -5.24
N HIS A 203 1.06 -8.97 -4.88
CA HIS A 203 1.10 -8.42 -3.52
C HIS A 203 1.13 -6.89 -3.59
N ASP A 204 0.91 -6.23 -2.46
CA ASP A 204 1.00 -4.78 -2.30
C ASP A 204 0.29 -4.02 -3.42
N SER A 205 -1.04 -4.00 -3.32
CA SER A 205 -1.88 -3.32 -4.29
C SER A 205 -2.42 -2.01 -3.76
N THR A 206 -2.64 -1.07 -4.67
CA THR A 206 -3.41 0.14 -4.42
C THR A 206 -4.44 0.33 -5.52
N MET A 207 -5.64 0.75 -5.15
CA MET A 207 -6.72 1.04 -6.08
C MET A 207 -7.01 2.54 -6.10
N VAL A 208 -7.37 3.06 -7.26
CA VAL A 208 -7.80 4.45 -7.42
C VAL A 208 -8.91 4.54 -8.46
N LYS A 209 -9.89 5.42 -8.23
CA LYS A 209 -10.83 5.83 -9.26
C LYS A 209 -10.26 7.05 -9.96
N TYR A 210 -9.98 6.91 -11.26
CA TYR A 210 -9.46 7.99 -12.10
C TYR A 210 -10.36 8.15 -13.32
N GLU A 211 -10.85 9.36 -13.55
CA GLU A 211 -11.99 9.62 -14.45
C GLU A 211 -13.18 8.73 -14.03
N ASP A 212 -13.76 7.94 -14.93
CA ASP A 212 -14.89 7.02 -14.64
C ASP A 212 -14.46 5.55 -14.48
N THR A 213 -13.16 5.28 -14.39
CA THR A 213 -12.59 3.93 -14.40
C THR A 213 -11.83 3.68 -13.10
N TYR A 214 -11.92 2.46 -12.58
CA TYR A 214 -11.11 2.02 -11.45
C TYR A 214 -9.85 1.33 -11.95
N TYR A 215 -8.73 1.70 -11.36
CA TYR A 215 -7.42 1.12 -11.66
C TYR A 215 -6.84 0.52 -10.39
N MET A 216 -6.28 -0.67 -10.52
CA MET A 216 -5.51 -1.30 -9.46
C MET A 216 -4.07 -1.47 -9.93
N PHE A 217 -3.15 -0.88 -9.19
CA PHE A 217 -1.73 -1.12 -9.34
C PHE A 217 -1.34 -2.26 -8.41
N VAL A 218 -0.62 -3.24 -8.91
CA VAL A 218 -0.24 -4.43 -8.14
C VAL A 218 1.19 -4.86 -8.49
N ILE A 219 1.95 -5.22 -7.47
CA ILE A 219 3.30 -5.77 -7.64
C ILE A 219 3.21 -7.28 -7.88
N MET A 220 3.93 -7.76 -8.88
CA MET A 220 4.03 -9.19 -9.17
C MET A 220 5.48 -9.63 -9.26
N PRO A 221 5.87 -10.68 -8.55
CA PRO A 221 7.21 -11.25 -8.67
C PRO A 221 7.47 -11.76 -10.10
N LYS A 222 8.54 -11.30 -10.72
CA LYS A 222 8.92 -11.69 -12.09
C LYS A 222 9.12 -13.21 -12.21
N THR A 223 9.58 -13.87 -11.15
CA THR A 223 9.76 -15.32 -11.10
C THR A 223 8.47 -16.11 -11.28
N LEU A 224 7.32 -15.52 -10.89
CA LEU A 224 6.01 -16.15 -11.08
C LEU A 224 5.50 -15.99 -12.52
N LEU A 225 5.90 -14.90 -13.19
CA LEU A 225 5.51 -14.61 -14.57
C LEU A 225 6.41 -15.32 -15.59
N TYR A 226 7.71 -15.39 -15.28
CA TYR A 226 8.73 -15.92 -16.19
C TYR A 226 9.65 -16.94 -15.48
N PRO A 227 9.12 -18.11 -15.05
CA PRO A 227 9.84 -19.03 -14.18
C PRO A 227 11.11 -19.63 -14.79
N ARG A 228 11.26 -19.61 -16.13
CA ARG A 228 12.44 -20.16 -16.84
C ARG A 228 13.56 -19.16 -17.08
N ASN A 229 13.28 -17.86 -16.98
CA ASN A 229 14.21 -16.79 -17.38
C ASN A 229 14.55 -15.81 -16.23
N ALA A 230 14.00 -16.00 -15.05
CA ALA A 230 14.23 -15.11 -13.93
C ALA A 230 15.50 -15.52 -13.18
N THR A 231 16.57 -14.77 -13.35
CA THR A 231 17.83 -14.94 -12.61
C THR A 231 17.85 -14.12 -11.31
N THR A 232 16.87 -13.24 -11.11
CA THR A 232 16.72 -12.36 -9.94
C THR A 232 15.24 -12.19 -9.60
N GLU A 233 14.93 -12.05 -8.34
CA GLU A 233 13.59 -11.72 -7.80
C GLU A 233 13.29 -10.23 -8.04
N ASN A 234 13.10 -9.84 -9.29
CA ASN A 234 12.67 -8.49 -9.61
C ASN A 234 11.15 -8.47 -9.70
N ASP A 235 10.55 -7.53 -9.00
CA ASP A 235 9.13 -7.28 -9.03
C ASP A 235 8.76 -6.40 -10.23
N ILE A 236 7.55 -6.56 -10.74
CA ILE A 236 7.01 -5.78 -11.86
C ILE A 236 5.69 -5.17 -11.42
N LEU A 237 5.50 -3.89 -11.71
CA LEU A 237 4.24 -3.21 -11.48
C LEU A 237 3.28 -3.46 -12.65
N PHE A 238 2.07 -3.90 -12.33
CA PHE A 238 0.98 -4.08 -13.28
C PHE A 238 -0.20 -3.19 -12.96
N LEU A 239 -0.94 -2.86 -13.99
CA LEU A 239 -2.20 -2.16 -13.95
C LEU A 239 -3.33 -3.10 -14.38
N LEU A 240 -4.39 -3.14 -13.58
CA LEU A 240 -5.66 -3.78 -13.91
C LEU A 240 -6.75 -2.73 -13.99
N VAL A 241 -7.80 -3.02 -14.76
CA VAL A 241 -8.92 -2.12 -15.02
C VAL A 241 -10.22 -2.74 -14.54
N SER A 242 -11.11 -1.91 -13.99
CA SER A 242 -12.46 -2.30 -13.58
C SER A 242 -13.44 -1.14 -13.76
N ASP A 243 -14.65 -1.43 -14.24
CA ASP A 243 -15.71 -0.44 -14.37
C ASP A 243 -16.39 -0.11 -13.03
N ASN A 244 -16.30 -1.00 -12.06
CA ASN A 244 -17.03 -0.88 -10.79
C ASN A 244 -16.16 -0.93 -9.53
N GLY A 245 -14.85 -1.16 -9.68
CA GLY A 245 -13.91 -1.31 -8.56
C GLY A 245 -14.10 -2.59 -7.74
N ILE A 246 -14.91 -3.52 -8.21
CA ILE A 246 -15.28 -4.77 -7.52
C ILE A 246 -14.86 -5.99 -8.30
N ASP A 247 -15.11 -6.00 -9.59
CA ASP A 247 -14.80 -7.09 -10.50
C ASP A 247 -13.63 -6.69 -11.39
N TRP A 248 -12.55 -7.45 -11.29
CA TRP A 248 -11.30 -7.20 -11.99
C TRP A 248 -11.12 -8.22 -13.10
N SER A 249 -10.73 -7.74 -14.28
CA SER A 249 -10.35 -8.63 -15.37
C SER A 249 -8.99 -9.25 -15.09
N GLU A 250 -8.74 -10.46 -15.60
CA GLU A 250 -7.41 -11.11 -15.59
C GLU A 250 -6.52 -10.58 -16.73
N ASN A 251 -6.83 -9.40 -17.27
CA ASN A 251 -6.03 -8.69 -18.26
C ASN A 251 -5.10 -7.70 -17.56
N TYR A 252 -3.81 -7.91 -17.71
CA TYR A 252 -2.78 -7.14 -17.02
C TYR A 252 -2.01 -6.27 -18.02
N TYR A 253 -1.86 -4.99 -17.70
CA TYR A 253 -0.98 -4.08 -18.43
C TYR A 253 0.31 -3.90 -17.63
N GLN A 254 1.44 -4.19 -18.23
CA GLN A 254 2.72 -3.92 -17.58
C GLN A 254 2.96 -2.41 -17.54
N VAL A 255 3.29 -1.87 -16.38
CA VAL A 255 3.65 -0.46 -16.22
C VAL A 255 5.14 -0.31 -16.53
N ILE A 256 5.45 0.50 -17.54
CA ILE A 256 6.80 0.88 -17.91
C ILE A 256 7.06 2.28 -17.36
N ILE A 257 8.07 2.43 -16.51
CA ILE A 257 8.40 3.69 -15.86
C ILE A 257 9.71 4.22 -16.41
N LYS A 258 9.74 5.46 -16.87
CA LYS A 258 10.95 6.17 -17.31
C LYS A 258 11.33 7.26 -16.31
N ASP A 259 12.63 7.43 -16.09
CA ASP A 259 13.19 8.56 -15.35
C ASP A 259 13.22 9.83 -16.19
N SER A 260 13.74 10.94 -15.63
CA SER A 260 13.87 12.24 -16.32
C SER A 260 14.80 12.18 -17.54
N ASP A 261 15.72 11.23 -17.58
CA ASP A 261 16.69 11.05 -18.67
C ASP A 261 16.15 10.09 -19.75
N GLY A 262 14.93 9.56 -19.54
CA GLY A 262 14.27 8.62 -20.47
C GLY A 262 14.71 7.17 -20.29
N ASN A 263 15.51 6.83 -19.27
CA ASN A 263 15.87 5.45 -18.97
C ASN A 263 14.76 4.74 -18.23
N GLU A 264 14.60 3.46 -18.44
CA GLU A 264 13.65 2.63 -17.70
C GLU A 264 14.12 2.45 -16.24
N VAL A 265 13.22 2.75 -15.29
CA VAL A 265 13.45 2.52 -13.86
C VAL A 265 13.60 1.02 -13.61
N LYS A 266 14.63 0.64 -12.85
CA LYS A 266 14.89 -0.77 -12.56
C LYS A 266 13.76 -1.38 -11.75
N ALA A 267 13.36 -2.58 -12.08
CA ALA A 267 12.27 -3.30 -11.41
C ALA A 267 12.44 -3.40 -9.89
N GLN A 268 13.67 -3.56 -9.40
CA GLN A 268 13.97 -3.58 -7.97
C GLN A 268 13.64 -2.28 -7.23
N ASP A 269 13.54 -1.15 -7.96
CA ASP A 269 13.23 0.18 -7.41
C ASP A 269 11.74 0.52 -7.51
N ILE A 270 10.89 -0.45 -7.85
CA ILE A 270 9.43 -0.29 -8.02
C ILE A 270 8.75 -1.17 -6.95
N GLN A 271 8.39 -0.58 -5.80
CA GLN A 271 7.80 -1.30 -4.67
C GLN A 271 6.69 -0.50 -4.00
N ASP A 272 5.77 -1.20 -3.36
CA ASP A 272 4.72 -0.71 -2.44
C ASP A 272 3.96 0.52 -2.99
N PRO A 273 3.13 0.37 -4.04
CA PRO A 273 2.44 1.50 -4.66
C PRO A 273 1.36 2.11 -3.74
N GLY A 274 1.24 3.44 -3.75
CA GLY A 274 0.13 4.20 -3.19
C GLY A 274 -0.37 5.22 -4.21
N ALA A 275 -1.63 5.13 -4.64
CA ALA A 275 -2.18 5.96 -5.69
C ALA A 275 -3.15 7.02 -5.16
N ILE A 276 -3.18 8.17 -5.80
CA ILE A 276 -4.12 9.26 -5.53
C ILE A 276 -4.41 10.06 -6.80
N VAL A 277 -5.61 10.62 -6.90
CA VAL A 277 -5.94 11.66 -7.88
C VAL A 277 -5.93 12.99 -7.16
N LEU A 278 -5.12 13.94 -7.65
CA LEU A 278 -5.01 15.26 -7.07
C LEU A 278 -6.19 16.16 -7.50
N SER A 279 -6.35 17.28 -6.84
CA SER A 279 -7.45 18.25 -7.11
C SER A 279 -7.39 18.87 -8.51
N ASP A 280 -6.23 18.86 -9.16
CA ASP A 280 -6.06 19.26 -10.56
C ASP A 280 -6.49 18.16 -11.55
N GLY A 281 -6.98 17.01 -11.05
CA GLY A 281 -7.38 15.86 -11.84
C GLY A 281 -6.22 14.94 -12.26
N SER A 282 -4.99 15.22 -11.84
CA SER A 282 -3.86 14.37 -12.20
C SER A 282 -3.75 13.13 -11.32
N LEU A 283 -3.55 11.96 -11.93
CA LEU A 283 -3.22 10.72 -11.25
C LEU A 283 -1.73 10.68 -10.91
N ARG A 284 -1.43 10.32 -9.66
CA ARG A 284 -0.07 9.99 -9.21
C ARG A 284 -0.02 8.68 -8.48
N VAL A 285 1.08 7.96 -8.68
CA VAL A 285 1.41 6.74 -7.94
C VAL A 285 2.74 6.96 -7.23
N PHE A 286 2.73 6.83 -5.93
CA PHE A 286 3.91 6.93 -5.08
C PHE A 286 4.47 5.54 -4.86
N LEU A 287 5.79 5.43 -4.89
CA LEU A 287 6.53 4.18 -4.83
C LEU A 287 7.72 4.35 -3.91
N ASN A 288 8.24 3.26 -3.36
CA ASN A 288 9.55 3.27 -2.74
C ASN A 288 10.56 2.47 -3.57
N ASN A 289 11.83 2.90 -3.47
CA ASN A 289 12.93 2.21 -4.12
C ASN A 289 13.44 1.03 -3.29
N HIS A 290 14.35 0.25 -3.86
CA HIS A 290 15.00 -0.86 -3.19
C HIS A 290 15.60 -0.47 -1.83
N GLY A 291 15.31 -1.28 -0.82
CA GLY A 291 15.75 -1.03 0.55
C GLY A 291 15.04 0.12 1.26
N GLY A 292 14.00 0.71 0.65
CA GLY A 292 13.18 1.75 1.28
C GLY A 292 13.97 3.01 1.64
N LYS A 293 14.79 3.51 0.71
CA LYS A 293 15.60 4.71 0.95
C LYS A 293 14.93 5.99 0.49
N ILE A 294 14.10 5.91 -0.54
CA ILE A 294 13.47 7.05 -1.19
C ILE A 294 12.01 6.71 -1.46
N ILE A 295 11.12 7.65 -1.20
CA ILE A 295 9.77 7.70 -1.78
C ILE A 295 9.82 8.65 -2.97
N TYR A 296 9.32 8.23 -4.12
CA TYR A 296 9.22 9.02 -5.34
C TYR A 296 7.81 8.87 -5.94
N SER A 297 7.44 9.67 -6.93
CA SER A 297 6.15 9.53 -7.60
C SER A 297 6.27 9.45 -9.11
N ILE A 298 5.28 8.80 -9.71
CA ILE A 298 5.13 8.64 -11.15
C ILE A 298 3.74 9.11 -11.59
N LYS A 299 3.64 9.53 -12.84
CA LYS A 299 2.38 9.88 -13.50
C LYS A 299 2.29 9.25 -14.89
N PRO A 300 1.08 8.98 -15.41
CA PRO A 300 0.91 8.47 -16.75
C PRO A 300 1.37 9.52 -17.80
N THR A 301 1.97 9.03 -18.89
CA THR A 301 2.38 9.85 -20.04
C THR A 301 1.41 9.75 -21.21
N GLU A 302 0.41 8.87 -21.10
CA GLU A 302 -0.59 8.59 -22.10
C GLU A 302 -1.95 8.32 -21.45
N LYS A 303 -2.99 8.26 -22.26
CA LYS A 303 -4.32 7.87 -21.78
C LYS A 303 -4.30 6.41 -21.34
N LEU A 304 -4.81 6.15 -20.14
CA LEU A 304 -4.89 4.79 -19.62
C LEU A 304 -5.99 3.96 -20.31
N PRO A 305 -5.85 2.62 -20.36
CA PRO A 305 -6.84 1.72 -20.94
C PRO A 305 -8.16 1.81 -20.16
N LYS A 306 -9.27 1.51 -20.86
CA LYS A 306 -10.62 1.44 -20.30
C LYS A 306 -11.16 0.03 -20.40
#